data_e6c7b5d342d4eaa81263c84ee1148d15
#
_entry.id   e6c7b5d342d4eaa81263c84ee1148d15
#
_cell.length_a   1.000
_cell.length_b   1.000
_cell.length_c   1.000
_cell.angle_alpha   90.00
_cell.angle_beta   90.00
_cell.angle_gamma   90.00
#
_symmetry.space_group_name_H-M   'P 1'
#
loop_
_entity.id
_entity.type
_entity.pdbx_description
1 polymer ?
#
loop_
_entity_poly.entity_id
_entity_poly.type
_entity_poly.pdbx_seq_one_letter_code
_entity_poly.pdbx_strand_id
1 'polypeptide(L)'
;MQQKTTFDKNNMILILKTGSTLDNIKALHGDFEDWIAEKMHMHPPEYHVHPTGDYNSLPPKKDYSGIIITGSPDMVTEINLKNTRIHGWLMERQKSGTPMLGICFGHQLLNILNGGTVAFNPGGNNTGMEKTHLTHAGRKDKLLGDLPDSFEVYKVHQQSILTPPEFAKSWPATMTGSSMPSGLASAHGAF
;
A
#
# COMPACT_ATOMS: atom_id res chain seq x y z
N MET A 1 -9.47 -27.98 18.99
CA MET A 1 -10.75 -27.51 18.44
C MET A 1 -10.43 -26.36 17.49
N GLN A 2 -10.42 -26.61 16.17
CA GLN A 2 -10.28 -25.56 15.18
C GLN A 2 -11.62 -24.83 15.10
N GLN A 3 -11.64 -23.55 15.49
CA GLN A 3 -12.77 -22.68 15.19
C GLN A 3 -12.85 -22.53 13.67
N LYS A 4 -13.86 -23.12 13.04
CA LYS A 4 -14.29 -22.80 11.70
C LYS A 4 -14.75 -21.34 11.72
N THR A 5 -13.87 -20.41 11.32
CA THR A 5 -14.27 -19.05 11.02
C THR A 5 -15.19 -19.13 9.80
N THR A 6 -16.47 -18.94 10.01
CA THR A 6 -17.43 -18.79 8.91
C THR A 6 -17.04 -17.53 8.14
N PHE A 7 -16.61 -17.70 6.91
CA PHE A 7 -16.29 -16.60 6.00
C PHE A 7 -17.56 -15.75 5.80
N ASP A 8 -17.54 -14.53 6.31
CA ASP A 8 -18.57 -13.54 6.04
C ASP A 8 -18.34 -12.98 4.64
N LYS A 9 -19.28 -13.19 3.72
CA LYS A 9 -19.19 -12.68 2.34
C LYS A 9 -19.02 -11.16 2.25
N ASN A 10 -19.26 -10.45 3.35
CA ASN A 10 -19.07 -9.00 3.46
C ASN A 10 -17.62 -8.62 3.82
N ASN A 11 -16.70 -9.58 3.99
CA ASN A 11 -15.33 -9.35 4.45
C ASN A 11 -14.27 -9.59 3.35
N MET A 12 -14.59 -9.29 2.09
CA MET A 12 -13.67 -9.47 0.98
C MET A 12 -12.67 -8.33 0.91
N ILE A 13 -11.39 -8.66 0.88
CA ILE A 13 -10.30 -7.72 0.61
C ILE A 13 -10.10 -7.60 -0.91
N LEU A 14 -9.94 -6.38 -1.40
CA LEU A 14 -9.47 -6.15 -2.76
C LEU A 14 -7.96 -5.97 -2.75
N ILE A 15 -7.25 -6.76 -3.53
CA ILE A 15 -5.85 -6.49 -3.88
C ILE A 15 -5.83 -5.82 -5.24
N LEU A 16 -5.60 -4.52 -5.25
CA LEU A 16 -5.46 -3.73 -6.46
C LEU A 16 -4.02 -3.84 -6.96
N LYS A 17 -3.83 -4.66 -7.99
CA LYS A 17 -2.51 -4.95 -8.54
C LYS A 17 -2.08 -3.86 -9.52
N THR A 18 -1.10 -3.06 -9.14
CA THR A 18 -0.60 -1.92 -9.91
C THR A 18 0.63 -2.25 -10.75
N GLY A 19 1.28 -3.37 -10.48
CA GLY A 19 2.44 -3.83 -11.24
C GLY A 19 2.74 -5.29 -11.00
N SER A 20 3.81 -5.78 -11.59
CA SER A 20 4.32 -7.14 -11.41
C SER A 20 5.82 -7.10 -11.11
N THR A 21 6.31 -8.12 -10.41
CA THR A 21 7.73 -8.34 -10.26
C THR A 21 8.35 -8.84 -11.57
N LEU A 22 9.67 -9.04 -11.59
CA LEU A 22 10.39 -9.56 -12.75
C LEU A 22 9.90 -10.96 -13.11
N ASP A 23 9.80 -11.28 -14.40
CA ASP A 23 9.23 -12.53 -14.89
C ASP A 23 9.94 -13.78 -14.32
N ASN A 24 11.26 -13.74 -14.16
CA ASN A 24 12.02 -14.83 -13.58
C ASN A 24 11.72 -15.02 -12.07
N ILE A 25 11.47 -13.96 -11.35
CA ILE A 25 11.06 -14.00 -9.93
C ILE A 25 9.63 -14.53 -9.83
N LYS A 26 8.73 -13.97 -10.65
CA LYS A 26 7.33 -14.38 -10.71
C LYS A 26 7.18 -15.88 -11.01
N ALA A 27 7.96 -16.41 -11.95
CA ALA A 27 7.90 -17.81 -12.31
C ALA A 27 8.30 -18.78 -11.18
N LEU A 28 9.15 -18.34 -10.24
CA LEU A 28 9.68 -19.16 -9.15
C LEU A 28 8.95 -18.93 -7.81
N HIS A 29 8.49 -17.72 -7.59
CA HIS A 29 8.05 -17.27 -6.25
C HIS A 29 6.67 -16.62 -6.24
N GLY A 30 5.95 -16.54 -7.37
CA GLY A 30 4.72 -15.79 -7.48
C GLY A 30 4.96 -14.28 -7.60
N ASP A 31 3.87 -13.51 -7.56
CA ASP A 31 3.90 -12.07 -7.76
C ASP A 31 3.48 -11.32 -6.46
N PHE A 32 3.43 -10.01 -6.50
CA PHE A 32 3.14 -9.16 -5.35
C PHE A 32 1.84 -9.54 -4.63
N GLU A 33 0.77 -9.81 -5.37
CA GLU A 33 -0.51 -10.25 -4.80
C GLU A 33 -0.43 -11.59 -4.10
N ASP A 34 0.38 -12.52 -4.60
CA ASP A 34 0.57 -13.83 -4.00
C ASP A 34 1.31 -13.70 -2.67
N TRP A 35 2.36 -12.88 -2.63
CA TRP A 35 3.12 -12.63 -1.40
C TRP A 35 2.29 -11.93 -0.33
N ILE A 36 1.44 -10.96 -0.74
CA ILE A 36 0.52 -10.27 0.18
C ILE A 36 -0.48 -11.27 0.76
N ALA A 37 -1.13 -12.07 -0.09
CA ALA A 37 -2.10 -13.07 0.35
C ALA A 37 -1.46 -14.10 1.31
N GLU A 38 -0.25 -14.60 0.98
CA GLU A 38 0.49 -15.53 1.82
C GLU A 38 0.81 -14.93 3.19
N LYS A 39 1.38 -13.71 3.24
CA LYS A 39 1.78 -13.07 4.50
C LYS A 39 0.60 -12.66 5.37
N MET A 40 -0.54 -12.37 4.77
CA MET A 40 -1.79 -12.10 5.48
C MET A 40 -2.59 -13.36 5.78
N HIS A 41 -2.09 -14.54 5.41
CA HIS A 41 -2.78 -15.83 5.56
C HIS A 41 -4.19 -15.83 4.95
N MET A 42 -4.37 -15.11 3.84
CA MET A 42 -5.64 -15.05 3.13
C MET A 42 -5.74 -16.17 2.09
N HIS A 43 -6.92 -16.73 1.98
CA HIS A 43 -7.24 -17.77 1.00
C HIS A 43 -8.45 -17.36 0.14
N PRO A 44 -8.54 -17.79 -1.14
CA PRO A 44 -9.77 -17.59 -1.90
C PRO A 44 -10.96 -18.27 -1.18
N PRO A 45 -12.12 -17.62 -1.04
CA PRO A 45 -12.53 -16.36 -1.67
C PRO A 45 -12.39 -15.11 -0.76
N GLU A 46 -11.51 -15.09 0.24
CA GLU A 46 -11.35 -13.99 1.19
C GLU A 46 -10.82 -12.70 0.53
N TYR A 47 -10.19 -12.83 -0.63
CA TYR A 47 -9.70 -11.69 -1.40
C TYR A 47 -10.03 -11.81 -2.89
N HIS A 48 -9.98 -10.68 -3.58
CA HIS A 48 -10.08 -10.56 -5.03
C HIS A 48 -8.91 -9.76 -5.55
N VAL A 49 -8.22 -10.28 -6.57
CA VAL A 49 -7.15 -9.55 -7.25
C VAL A 49 -7.71 -8.86 -8.48
N HIS A 50 -7.46 -7.57 -8.60
CA HIS A 50 -7.82 -6.79 -9.78
C HIS A 50 -6.59 -6.08 -10.35
N PRO A 51 -6.10 -6.49 -11.54
CA PRO A 51 -5.02 -5.77 -12.20
C PRO A 51 -5.53 -4.45 -12.79
N THR A 52 -4.80 -3.37 -12.51
CA THR A 52 -5.18 -2.03 -12.98
C THR A 52 -4.91 -1.81 -14.47
N GLY A 53 -3.95 -2.55 -15.05
CA GLY A 53 -3.51 -2.36 -16.43
C GLY A 53 -3.04 -0.91 -16.66
N ASP A 54 -3.73 -0.21 -17.54
CA ASP A 54 -3.51 1.21 -17.84
C ASP A 54 -4.18 2.17 -16.83
N TYR A 55 -4.57 1.69 -15.65
CA TYR A 55 -5.32 2.42 -14.61
C TYR A 55 -6.74 2.85 -15.02
N ASN A 56 -7.28 2.26 -16.09
CA ASN A 56 -8.67 2.50 -16.54
C ASN A 56 -9.59 1.31 -16.34
N SER A 57 -9.05 0.15 -16.00
CA SER A 57 -9.82 -1.02 -15.57
C SER A 57 -10.31 -0.83 -14.14
N LEU A 58 -11.61 -0.98 -13.92
CA LEU A 58 -12.21 -0.86 -12.59
C LEU A 58 -12.54 -2.23 -12.00
N PRO A 59 -12.34 -2.42 -10.69
CA PRO A 59 -12.77 -3.63 -10.02
C PRO A 59 -14.29 -3.84 -10.15
N PRO A 60 -14.76 -5.09 -10.05
CA PRO A 60 -16.19 -5.37 -9.95
C PRO A 60 -16.89 -4.52 -8.88
N LYS A 61 -18.15 -4.14 -9.15
CA LYS A 61 -18.99 -3.46 -8.15
C LYS A 61 -19.33 -4.43 -7.04
N LYS A 62 -18.54 -4.39 -5.99
CA LYS A 62 -18.75 -5.17 -4.75
C LYS A 62 -18.39 -4.27 -3.57
N ASP A 63 -18.93 -4.62 -2.41
CA ASP A 63 -18.47 -4.06 -1.15
C ASP A 63 -17.19 -4.80 -0.73
N TYR A 64 -16.10 -4.03 -0.61
CA TYR A 64 -14.83 -4.51 -0.11
C TYR A 64 -14.64 -4.00 1.31
N SER A 65 -14.24 -4.87 2.23
CA SER A 65 -13.94 -4.51 3.62
C SER A 65 -12.60 -3.75 3.76
N GLY A 66 -11.76 -3.84 2.73
CA GLY A 66 -10.50 -3.12 2.65
C GLY A 66 -9.88 -3.26 1.27
N ILE A 67 -8.98 -2.34 0.95
CA ILE A 67 -8.26 -2.31 -0.33
C ILE A 67 -6.76 -2.29 -0.04
N ILE A 68 -6.03 -3.23 -0.63
CA ILE A 68 -4.57 -3.24 -0.62
C ILE A 68 -4.09 -2.87 -2.01
N ILE A 69 -3.25 -1.84 -2.13
CA ILE A 69 -2.67 -1.41 -3.40
C ILE A 69 -1.22 -1.86 -3.42
N THR A 70 -0.85 -2.68 -4.39
CA THR A 70 0.48 -3.29 -4.46
C THR A 70 1.58 -2.29 -4.80
N GLY A 71 2.82 -2.74 -4.74
CA GLY A 71 3.95 -2.10 -5.40
C GLY A 71 3.86 -2.21 -6.93
N SER A 72 4.68 -1.40 -7.60
CA SER A 72 4.92 -1.44 -9.05
C SER A 72 6.37 -1.04 -9.32
N PRO A 73 7.00 -1.56 -10.39
CA PRO A 73 8.26 -1.02 -10.90
C PRO A 73 8.09 0.35 -11.57
N ASP A 74 6.85 0.76 -11.86
CA ASP A 74 6.54 2.04 -12.50
C ASP A 74 6.80 3.23 -11.58
N MET A 75 7.00 4.38 -12.19
CA MET A 75 7.17 5.65 -11.50
C MET A 75 5.84 6.38 -11.41
N VAL A 76 5.34 6.59 -10.19
CA VAL A 76 4.01 7.20 -9.97
C VAL A 76 3.91 8.61 -10.56
N THR A 77 5.02 9.34 -10.66
CA THR A 77 5.04 10.70 -11.24
C THR A 77 4.96 10.73 -12.76
N GLU A 78 5.20 9.59 -13.42
CA GLU A 78 5.12 9.46 -14.89
C GLU A 78 3.70 9.09 -15.34
N ILE A 79 2.83 8.73 -14.39
CA ILE A 79 1.45 8.36 -14.66
C ILE A 79 0.54 9.56 -14.44
N ASN A 80 -0.26 9.91 -15.45
CA ASN A 80 -1.27 10.97 -15.30
C ASN A 80 -2.49 10.46 -14.53
N LEU A 81 -2.29 10.12 -13.25
CA LEU A 81 -3.27 9.48 -12.39
C LEU A 81 -4.60 10.22 -12.33
N LYS A 82 -4.59 11.55 -12.31
CA LYS A 82 -5.82 12.37 -12.21
C LYS A 82 -6.80 12.14 -13.37
N ASN A 83 -6.29 11.68 -14.50
CA ASN A 83 -7.10 11.41 -15.70
C ASN A 83 -7.46 9.92 -15.83
N THR A 84 -7.17 9.10 -14.83
CA THR A 84 -7.50 7.67 -14.86
C THR A 84 -8.83 7.38 -14.14
N ARG A 85 -9.49 6.31 -14.55
CA ARG A 85 -10.73 5.86 -13.90
C ARG A 85 -10.49 5.34 -12.48
N ILE A 86 -9.33 4.72 -12.24
CA ILE A 86 -8.93 4.23 -10.91
C ILE A 86 -8.81 5.38 -9.91
N HIS A 87 -8.32 6.56 -10.33
CA HIS A 87 -8.25 7.72 -9.46
C HIS A 87 -9.63 8.09 -8.89
N GLY A 88 -10.62 8.29 -9.76
CA GLY A 88 -11.98 8.62 -9.34
C GLY A 88 -12.60 7.54 -8.44
N TRP A 89 -12.39 6.27 -8.81
CA TRP A 89 -12.89 5.14 -8.04
C TRP A 89 -12.27 5.04 -6.64
N LEU A 90 -10.96 5.23 -6.49
CA LEU A 90 -10.29 5.24 -5.19
C LEU A 90 -10.78 6.41 -4.32
N MET A 91 -10.98 7.59 -4.92
CA MET A 91 -11.55 8.74 -4.20
C MET A 91 -12.95 8.46 -3.66
N GLU A 92 -13.80 7.77 -4.44
CA GLU A 92 -15.13 7.35 -3.97
C GLU A 92 -15.04 6.34 -2.83
N ARG A 93 -14.16 5.34 -2.93
CA ARG A 93 -13.95 4.35 -1.86
C ARG A 93 -13.44 5.01 -0.58
N GLN A 94 -12.52 5.97 -0.70
CA GLN A 94 -12.02 6.71 0.46
C GLN A 94 -13.13 7.53 1.11
N LYS A 95 -13.97 8.21 0.34
CA LYS A 95 -15.12 8.97 0.85
C LYS A 95 -16.16 8.07 1.53
N SER A 96 -16.31 6.83 1.07
CA SER A 96 -17.21 5.84 1.70
C SER A 96 -16.61 5.19 2.95
N GLY A 97 -15.40 5.57 3.34
CA GLY A 97 -14.75 5.04 4.54
C GLY A 97 -14.10 3.67 4.36
N THR A 98 -13.91 3.19 3.14
CA THR A 98 -13.23 1.91 2.91
C THR A 98 -11.75 2.03 3.31
N PRO A 99 -11.24 1.21 4.25
CA PRO A 99 -9.83 1.21 4.64
C PRO A 99 -8.92 0.89 3.45
N MET A 100 -7.80 1.60 3.35
CA MET A 100 -6.83 1.40 2.27
C MET A 100 -5.42 1.24 2.81
N LEU A 101 -4.68 0.28 2.26
CA LEU A 101 -3.28 0.04 2.54
C LEU A 101 -2.47 0.14 1.25
N GLY A 102 -1.55 1.09 1.15
CA GLY A 102 -0.63 1.21 0.02
C GLY A 102 0.75 0.67 0.35
N ILE A 103 1.32 -0.15 -0.52
CA ILE A 103 2.68 -0.70 -0.39
C ILE A 103 3.55 -0.11 -1.49
N CYS A 104 4.68 0.51 -1.14
CA CYS A 104 5.64 1.13 -2.07
C CYS A 104 4.95 2.09 -3.05
N PHE A 105 4.81 1.73 -4.31
CA PHE A 105 4.07 2.49 -5.32
C PHE A 105 2.64 2.83 -4.86
N GLY A 106 1.92 1.87 -4.28
CA GLY A 106 0.58 2.08 -3.75
C GLY A 106 0.52 3.15 -2.66
N HIS A 107 1.55 3.24 -1.81
CA HIS A 107 1.68 4.30 -0.81
C HIS A 107 1.91 5.68 -1.47
N GLN A 108 2.79 5.74 -2.47
CA GLN A 108 3.04 6.96 -3.24
C GLN A 108 1.77 7.41 -3.99
N LEU A 109 1.03 6.45 -4.57
CA LEU A 109 -0.25 6.70 -5.26
C LEU A 109 -1.28 7.30 -4.29
N LEU A 110 -1.46 6.70 -3.10
CA LEU A 110 -2.38 7.24 -2.09
C LEU A 110 -1.96 8.64 -1.63
N ASN A 111 -0.65 8.92 -1.53
CA ASN A 111 -0.15 10.25 -1.20
C ASN A 111 -0.55 11.28 -2.26
N ILE A 112 -0.32 10.99 -3.55
CA ILE A 112 -0.69 11.91 -4.66
C ILE A 112 -2.21 12.08 -4.74
N LEU A 113 -2.96 11.00 -4.56
CA LEU A 113 -4.43 11.00 -4.57
C LEU A 113 -4.98 12.03 -3.57
N ASN A 114 -4.32 12.19 -2.45
CA ASN A 114 -4.72 13.07 -1.35
C ASN A 114 -4.02 14.45 -1.37
N GLY A 115 -3.35 14.80 -2.47
CA GLY A 115 -2.74 16.12 -2.65
C GLY A 115 -1.32 16.27 -2.11
N GLY A 116 -0.69 15.17 -1.68
CA GLY A 116 0.74 15.14 -1.38
C GLY A 116 1.61 15.13 -2.63
N THR A 117 2.92 15.21 -2.47
CA THR A 117 3.88 15.21 -3.57
C THR A 117 4.86 14.06 -3.48
N VAL A 118 5.27 13.54 -4.63
CA VAL A 118 6.28 12.49 -4.79
C VAL A 118 7.28 12.97 -5.83
N ALA A 119 8.57 12.67 -5.64
CA ALA A 119 9.60 12.94 -6.63
C ALA A 119 10.73 11.91 -6.55
N PHE A 120 11.60 11.94 -7.56
CA PHE A 120 12.81 11.14 -7.57
C PHE A 120 13.73 11.50 -6.39
N ASN A 121 14.35 10.49 -5.81
CA ASN A 121 15.33 10.67 -4.75
C ASN A 121 16.56 11.43 -5.28
N PRO A 122 17.00 12.52 -4.63
CA PRO A 122 18.19 13.26 -5.07
C PRO A 122 19.46 12.40 -5.12
N GLY A 123 19.54 11.40 -4.26
CA GLY A 123 20.66 10.43 -4.21
C GLY A 123 20.52 9.22 -5.14
N GLY A 124 19.49 9.19 -6.01
CA GLY A 124 19.21 8.04 -6.88
C GLY A 124 18.46 6.91 -6.19
N ASN A 125 18.69 5.68 -6.64
CA ASN A 125 18.01 4.50 -6.09
C ASN A 125 18.35 4.30 -4.61
N ASN A 126 17.29 4.16 -3.81
CA ASN A 126 17.42 3.76 -2.41
C ASN A 126 17.10 2.26 -2.30
N THR A 127 18.15 1.45 -2.19
CA THR A 127 18.04 -0.02 -2.16
C THR A 127 18.89 -0.58 -1.04
N GLY A 128 18.32 -1.49 -0.26
CA GLY A 128 19.02 -2.19 0.81
C GLY A 128 18.22 -2.34 2.08
N MET A 129 18.88 -2.88 3.10
CA MET A 129 18.32 -3.00 4.45
C MET A 129 18.54 -1.69 5.21
N GLU A 130 17.49 -1.22 5.89
CA GLU A 130 17.57 -0.06 6.76
C GLU A 130 16.94 -0.35 8.12
N LYS A 131 17.66 0.06 9.17
CA LYS A 131 17.14 0.00 10.52
C LYS A 131 16.13 1.11 10.75
N THR A 132 14.94 0.74 11.14
CA THR A 132 13.80 1.62 11.35
C THR A 132 13.34 1.56 12.81
N HIS A 133 12.80 2.64 13.33
CA HIS A 133 12.31 2.74 14.69
C HIS A 133 10.86 3.21 14.71
N LEU A 134 10.03 2.58 15.56
CA LEU A 134 8.70 3.12 15.85
C LEU A 134 8.81 4.40 16.65
N THR A 135 8.06 5.41 16.24
CA THR A 135 7.83 6.61 17.06
C THR A 135 6.83 6.31 18.18
N HIS A 136 6.64 7.26 19.09
CA HIS A 136 5.57 7.16 20.09
C HIS A 136 4.18 6.98 19.46
N ALA A 137 3.94 7.61 18.32
CA ALA A 137 2.69 7.45 17.58
C ALA A 137 2.59 6.06 16.90
N GLY A 138 3.70 5.59 16.33
CA GLY A 138 3.75 4.26 15.72
C GLY A 138 3.43 3.13 16.69
N ARG A 139 3.82 3.27 17.96
CA ARG A 139 3.45 2.30 19.01
C ARG A 139 1.96 2.28 19.36
N LYS A 140 1.22 3.33 19.02
CA LYS A 140 -0.23 3.42 19.21
C LYS A 140 -1.02 3.12 17.94
N ASP A 141 -0.32 2.91 16.83
CA ASP A 141 -0.94 2.60 15.56
C ASP A 141 -1.50 1.17 15.56
N LYS A 142 -2.70 1.01 15.04
CA LYS A 142 -3.39 -0.31 15.04
C LYS A 142 -2.72 -1.35 14.14
N LEU A 143 -1.98 -0.90 13.13
CA LEU A 143 -1.29 -1.79 12.19
C LEU A 143 0.16 -2.05 12.63
N LEU A 144 0.84 -1.02 13.16
CA LEU A 144 2.28 -1.06 13.40
C LEU A 144 2.63 -1.26 14.87
N GLY A 145 1.67 -1.05 15.80
CA GLY A 145 1.94 -1.01 17.23
C GLY A 145 2.48 -2.30 17.85
N ASP A 146 2.20 -3.44 17.23
CA ASP A 146 2.70 -4.75 17.65
C ASP A 146 4.12 -5.08 17.14
N LEU A 147 4.69 -4.21 16.27
CA LEU A 147 6.07 -4.39 15.81
C LEU A 147 7.08 -4.05 16.90
N PRO A 148 8.29 -4.64 16.86
CA PRO A 148 9.37 -4.25 17.75
C PRO A 148 9.69 -2.76 17.64
N ASP A 149 10.20 -2.15 18.73
CA ASP A 149 10.60 -0.74 18.75
C ASP A 149 11.61 -0.38 17.65
N SER A 150 12.39 -1.35 17.22
CA SER A 150 13.38 -1.24 16.17
C SER A 150 13.42 -2.54 15.36
N PHE A 151 13.38 -2.40 14.06
CA PHE A 151 13.41 -3.52 13.12
C PHE A 151 14.08 -3.10 11.80
N GLU A 152 14.47 -4.09 11.02
CA GLU A 152 15.05 -3.86 9.70
C GLU A 152 13.96 -3.95 8.64
N VAL A 153 14.00 -3.01 7.67
CA VAL A 153 13.13 -3.01 6.50
C VAL A 153 13.97 -3.04 5.23
N TYR A 154 13.52 -3.83 4.27
CA TYR A 154 14.14 -3.82 2.94
C TYR A 154 13.47 -2.76 2.08
N LYS A 155 14.28 -1.93 1.43
CA LYS A 155 13.84 -0.85 0.56
C LYS A 155 14.30 -1.08 -0.86
N VAL A 156 13.42 -0.79 -1.81
CA VAL A 156 13.74 -0.70 -3.24
C VAL A 156 12.85 0.38 -3.85
N HIS A 157 13.34 1.61 -3.92
CA HIS A 157 12.56 2.68 -4.54
C HIS A 157 13.45 3.79 -5.11
N GLN A 158 12.99 4.37 -6.22
CA GLN A 158 13.61 5.52 -6.89
C GLN A 158 12.96 6.84 -6.51
N GLN A 159 11.71 6.79 -6.06
CA GLN A 159 10.92 7.95 -5.69
C GLN A 159 10.53 7.91 -4.22
N SER A 160 10.39 9.09 -3.62
CA SER A 160 9.95 9.26 -2.23
C SER A 160 8.85 10.30 -2.13
N ILE A 161 8.07 10.20 -1.07
CA ILE A 161 7.12 11.24 -0.68
C ILE A 161 7.93 12.43 -0.16
N LEU A 162 7.75 13.60 -0.80
CA LEU A 162 8.36 14.86 -0.37
C LEU A 162 7.46 15.60 0.62
N THR A 163 6.16 15.61 0.34
CA THR A 163 5.18 16.30 1.18
C THR A 163 4.00 15.37 1.41
N PRO A 164 3.65 15.07 2.66
CA PRO A 164 2.43 14.33 2.95
C PRO A 164 1.19 15.20 2.66
N PRO A 165 0.00 14.59 2.50
CA PRO A 165 -1.26 15.33 2.39
C PRO A 165 -1.50 16.22 3.61
N GLU A 166 -2.30 17.28 3.44
CA GLU A 166 -2.55 18.28 4.50
C GLU A 166 -3.05 17.64 5.80
N PHE A 167 -4.01 16.73 5.71
CA PHE A 167 -4.55 16.02 6.87
C PHE A 167 -3.52 15.10 7.54
N ALA A 168 -2.55 14.59 6.80
CA ALA A 168 -1.50 13.72 7.33
C ALA A 168 -0.33 14.50 7.95
N LYS A 169 -0.24 15.81 7.74
CA LYS A 169 0.77 16.67 8.39
C LYS A 169 0.62 16.72 9.91
N SER A 170 -0.59 16.58 10.40
CA SER A 170 -0.89 16.50 11.84
C SER A 170 -0.63 15.10 12.42
N TRP A 171 -0.39 14.11 11.59
CA TRP A 171 -0.05 12.77 12.05
C TRP A 171 1.45 12.69 12.29
N PRO A 172 1.86 12.42 13.51
CA PRO A 172 3.26 12.21 13.80
C PRO A 172 3.75 11.01 12.96
N ALA A 173 4.95 11.14 12.41
CA ALA A 173 5.57 10.03 11.70
C ALA A 173 5.51 8.76 12.56
N THR A 174 5.01 7.67 12.01
CA THR A 174 4.90 6.40 12.73
C THR A 174 6.24 5.69 12.86
N MET A 175 7.19 6.03 11.98
CA MET A 175 8.53 5.44 11.96
C MET A 175 9.57 6.50 11.60
N THR A 176 10.80 6.30 12.08
CA THR A 176 11.97 7.12 11.75
C THR A 176 13.12 6.24 11.25
N GLY A 177 13.84 6.72 10.24
CA GLY A 177 15.03 6.09 9.68
C GLY A 177 15.86 7.15 8.97
N SER A 178 17.04 6.80 8.46
CA SER A 178 17.97 7.72 7.78
C SER A 178 17.40 8.33 6.49
N SER A 179 16.37 7.71 5.95
CA SER A 179 15.48 8.26 4.94
C SER A 179 14.06 7.86 5.33
N MET A 180 13.09 8.78 5.30
CA MET A 180 11.69 8.43 5.54
C MET A 180 11.32 7.21 4.69
N PRO A 181 10.83 6.11 5.27
CA PRO A 181 10.51 4.92 4.49
C PRO A 181 9.31 5.21 3.58
N SER A 182 9.60 5.51 2.33
CA SER A 182 8.58 5.62 1.27
C SER A 182 7.97 4.27 0.89
N GLY A 183 8.33 3.21 1.58
CA GLY A 183 7.92 1.84 1.28
C GLY A 183 7.01 1.17 2.28
N LEU A 184 6.74 1.78 3.43
CA LEU A 184 5.85 1.18 4.43
C LEU A 184 4.46 1.84 4.43
N ALA A 185 3.51 0.97 4.52
CA ALA A 185 2.09 1.18 4.52
C ALA A 185 1.64 2.42 5.30
N SER A 186 0.92 3.32 4.67
CA SER A 186 0.01 4.20 5.38
C SER A 186 -1.36 3.54 5.39
N ALA A 187 -1.79 3.06 6.55
CA ALA A 187 -3.17 2.66 6.73
C ALA A 187 -4.01 3.94 6.81
N HIS A 188 -4.79 4.21 5.78
CA HIS A 188 -5.81 5.23 5.83
C HIS A 188 -7.08 4.55 6.34
N GLY A 189 -7.25 4.57 7.67
CA GLY A 189 -8.54 4.29 8.28
C GLY A 189 -9.40 5.54 8.12
N ALA A 190 -10.59 5.40 7.59
CA ALA A 190 -11.62 6.42 7.73
C ALA A 190 -12.05 6.47 9.20
N PHE A 191 -12.16 7.66 9.74
CA PHE A 191 -12.83 7.96 10.99
C PHE A 191 -14.30 8.22 10.72
#